data_00d9f96c17622cbd0688f4b0452b8e76
#
_entry.id   00d9f96c17622cbd0688f4b0452b8e76
#
_cell.length_a   1.000
_cell.length_b   1.000
_cell.length_c   1.000
_cell.angle_alpha   90.00
_cell.angle_beta   90.00
_cell.angle_gamma   90.00
#
_symmetry.space_group_name_H-M   'P 1'
#
loop_
_entity.id
_entity.type
_entity.pdbx_description
1 polymer ?
#
loop_
_entity_poly.entity_id
_entity_poly.type
_entity_poly.pdbx_seq_one_letter_code
_entity_poly.pdbx_strand_id
1 'polypeptide(L)'
;VTGPRVLARDPEHARALLAAVTAWTAANGLSSAHINFHAADEDALFEDGWLLREDIQYHWTNPGHWQTFDDYLADMDHKHRKNIRQERAKVTRAGITFRVVHGDEASEADLQAMHRFYLQTFMDYGNAPALTLEFLHHLAARLPRQLLLVLAMDGERPVAGALCLRGGDTLYGRYWGGASLP
;
A
#
# COMPACT_ATOMS: atom_id res chain seq x y z
N VAL A 1 6.14 1.07 -4.78
CA VAL A 1 6.93 2.30 -5.00
C VAL A 1 7.92 2.04 -6.13
N THR A 2 7.86 2.86 -7.18
CA THR A 2 8.79 2.81 -8.31
C THR A 2 10.15 3.37 -7.87
N GLY A 3 11.23 2.80 -8.39
CA GLY A 3 12.59 3.23 -8.12
C GLY A 3 13.64 2.26 -8.63
N PRO A 4 14.93 2.58 -8.49
CA PRO A 4 16.00 1.70 -8.93
C PRO A 4 15.90 0.33 -8.27
N ARG A 5 16.04 -0.73 -9.07
CA ARG A 5 15.99 -2.13 -8.61
C ARG A 5 17.29 -2.87 -8.85
N VAL A 6 18.07 -2.42 -9.81
CA VAL A 6 19.37 -3.04 -10.11
C VAL A 6 20.47 -2.11 -9.63
N LEU A 7 20.98 -2.38 -8.40
CA LEU A 7 22.03 -1.56 -7.80
C LEU A 7 23.41 -2.01 -8.31
N ALA A 8 23.90 -1.34 -9.31
CA ALA A 8 25.19 -1.61 -9.93
C ALA A 8 25.93 -0.28 -10.21
N ARG A 9 27.26 -0.34 -10.33
CA ARG A 9 28.10 0.86 -10.59
C ARG A 9 28.03 1.33 -12.05
N ASP A 10 27.67 0.46 -12.97
CA ASP A 10 27.53 0.74 -14.40
C ASP A 10 26.59 -0.28 -15.07
N PRO A 11 26.14 -0.03 -16.32
CA PRO A 11 25.21 -0.89 -17.02
C PRO A 11 25.75 -2.30 -17.31
N GLU A 12 27.07 -2.50 -17.45
CA GLU A 12 27.65 -3.81 -17.69
C GLU A 12 27.48 -4.71 -16.47
N HIS A 13 27.79 -4.19 -15.28
CA HIS A 13 27.55 -4.90 -14.01
C HIS A 13 26.06 -5.13 -13.75
N ALA A 14 25.19 -4.19 -14.15
CA ALA A 14 23.74 -4.38 -14.05
C ALA A 14 23.27 -5.57 -14.88
N ARG A 15 23.68 -5.67 -16.15
CA ARG A 15 23.35 -6.82 -17.00
C ARG A 15 23.94 -8.12 -16.48
N ALA A 16 25.15 -8.10 -15.96
CA ALA A 16 25.75 -9.28 -15.35
C ALA A 16 24.95 -9.77 -14.12
N LEU A 17 24.43 -8.86 -13.30
CA LEU A 17 23.55 -9.22 -12.17
C LEU A 17 22.24 -9.83 -12.67
N LEU A 18 21.61 -9.28 -13.69
CA LEU A 18 20.38 -9.80 -14.27
C LEU A 18 20.59 -11.21 -14.87
N ALA A 19 21.68 -11.40 -15.59
CA ALA A 19 22.08 -12.72 -16.12
C ALA A 19 22.31 -13.73 -14.98
N ALA A 20 22.96 -13.31 -13.90
CA ALA A 20 23.19 -14.14 -12.73
C ALA A 20 21.87 -14.54 -12.04
N VAL A 21 20.91 -13.61 -11.89
CA VAL A 21 19.57 -13.90 -11.36
C VAL A 21 18.83 -14.92 -12.22
N THR A 22 18.88 -14.77 -13.55
CA THR A 22 18.27 -15.71 -14.49
C THR A 22 18.89 -17.10 -14.37
N ALA A 23 20.22 -17.18 -14.36
CA ALA A 23 20.94 -18.44 -14.22
C ALA A 23 20.66 -19.11 -12.86
N TRP A 24 20.64 -18.34 -11.78
CA TRP A 24 20.35 -18.84 -10.44
C TRP A 24 18.90 -19.35 -10.33
N THR A 25 17.94 -18.64 -10.92
CA THR A 25 16.53 -19.05 -10.98
C THR A 25 16.40 -20.41 -11.66
N ALA A 26 17.04 -20.61 -12.82
CA ALA A 26 17.04 -21.87 -13.53
C ALA A 26 17.73 -22.99 -12.75
N ALA A 27 18.92 -22.74 -12.17
CA ALA A 27 19.69 -23.70 -11.40
C ALA A 27 18.97 -24.22 -10.15
N ASN A 28 18.07 -23.41 -9.59
CA ASN A 28 17.27 -23.77 -8.40
C ASN A 28 15.86 -24.28 -8.74
N GLY A 29 15.55 -24.52 -10.01
CA GLY A 29 14.26 -25.05 -10.44
C GLY A 29 13.07 -24.11 -10.16
N LEU A 30 13.33 -22.80 -10.04
CA LEU A 30 12.29 -21.80 -9.85
C LEU A 30 11.64 -21.46 -11.20
N SER A 31 10.34 -21.20 -11.18
CA SER A 31 9.55 -20.94 -12.39
C SER A 31 9.85 -19.60 -13.05
N SER A 32 10.23 -18.59 -12.27
CA SER A 32 10.46 -17.23 -12.75
C SER A 32 11.18 -16.36 -11.74
N ALA A 33 11.78 -15.25 -12.21
CA ALA A 33 12.24 -14.13 -11.40
C ALA A 33 11.40 -12.88 -11.76
N HIS A 34 11.11 -12.05 -10.78
CA HIS A 34 10.32 -10.84 -10.96
C HIS A 34 11.06 -9.63 -10.39
N ILE A 35 11.13 -8.56 -11.18
CA ILE A 35 11.65 -7.27 -10.76
C ILE A 35 10.49 -6.28 -10.89
N ASN A 36 9.92 -5.90 -9.75
CA ASN A 36 8.70 -5.11 -9.70
C ASN A 36 9.01 -3.62 -9.52
N PHE A 37 8.31 -2.76 -10.29
CA PHE A 37 8.33 -1.31 -10.14
C PHE A 37 9.74 -0.70 -10.27
N HIS A 38 10.53 -1.19 -11.22
CA HIS A 38 11.81 -0.58 -11.58
C HIS A 38 11.60 0.82 -12.17
N ALA A 39 12.65 1.63 -12.18
CA ALA A 39 12.62 2.96 -12.79
C ALA A 39 12.66 2.85 -14.32
N ALA A 40 12.00 3.76 -15.02
CA ALA A 40 11.90 3.71 -16.49
C ALA A 40 13.26 3.78 -17.22
N ASP A 41 14.26 4.39 -16.63
CA ASP A 41 15.63 4.42 -17.16
C ASP A 41 16.36 3.08 -17.04
N GLU A 42 15.82 2.13 -16.25
CA GLU A 42 16.32 0.76 -16.18
C GLU A 42 15.76 -0.16 -17.28
N ASP A 43 14.74 0.27 -18.05
CA ASP A 43 14.11 -0.55 -19.10
C ASP A 43 15.15 -1.12 -20.08
N ALA A 44 16.15 -0.34 -20.46
CA ALA A 44 17.22 -0.75 -21.36
C ALA A 44 18.17 -1.81 -20.77
N LEU A 45 18.07 -2.14 -19.48
CA LEU A 45 18.84 -3.22 -18.86
C LEU A 45 18.18 -4.59 -19.06
N PHE A 46 16.86 -4.61 -19.28
CA PHE A 46 16.06 -5.82 -19.41
C PHE A 46 15.95 -6.24 -20.89
N GLU A 47 17.08 -6.69 -21.44
CA GLU A 47 17.14 -7.25 -22.78
C GLU A 47 16.72 -8.74 -22.74
N ASP A 48 16.96 -9.48 -23.75
CA ASP A 48 16.59 -10.87 -24.05
C ASP A 48 16.17 -11.77 -22.85
N GLY A 49 14.94 -12.24 -22.93
CA GLY A 49 14.38 -13.19 -21.97
C GLY A 49 13.58 -12.57 -20.82
N TRP A 50 13.56 -11.25 -20.69
CA TRP A 50 12.68 -10.53 -19.75
C TRP A 50 11.41 -10.07 -20.45
N LEU A 51 10.28 -10.21 -19.75
CA LEU A 51 8.98 -9.75 -20.23
C LEU A 51 8.57 -8.49 -19.46
N LEU A 52 8.46 -7.38 -20.14
CA LEU A 52 7.91 -6.16 -19.56
C LEU A 52 6.40 -6.35 -19.32
N ARG A 53 5.98 -6.08 -18.10
CA ARG A 53 4.57 -6.04 -17.71
C ARG A 53 4.25 -4.68 -17.13
N GLU A 54 3.29 -4.00 -17.71
CA GLU A 54 2.81 -2.73 -17.19
C GLU A 54 1.73 -2.95 -16.12
N ASP A 55 1.72 -2.11 -15.11
CA ASP A 55 0.70 -2.04 -14.08
C ASP A 55 0.40 -0.57 -13.75
N ILE A 56 -0.74 -0.32 -13.12
CA ILE A 56 -1.21 1.03 -12.83
C ILE A 56 -1.06 1.32 -11.34
N GLN A 57 -0.39 2.44 -11.03
CA GLN A 57 -0.39 3.03 -9.69
C GLN A 57 -1.24 4.31 -9.69
N TYR A 58 -2.14 4.41 -8.72
CA TYR A 58 -2.94 5.60 -8.53
C TYR A 58 -2.21 6.57 -7.60
N HIS A 59 -1.93 7.77 -8.09
CA HIS A 59 -1.32 8.84 -7.32
C HIS A 59 -2.32 9.97 -7.14
N TRP A 60 -2.48 10.41 -5.91
CA TRP A 60 -3.16 11.63 -5.58
C TRP A 60 -2.11 12.66 -5.16
N THR A 61 -2.12 13.81 -5.79
CA THR A 61 -1.16 14.88 -5.51
C THR A 61 -1.91 16.15 -5.15
N ASN A 62 -1.58 16.72 -3.98
CA ASN A 62 -2.04 18.07 -3.64
C ASN A 62 -1.27 19.08 -4.49
N PRO A 63 -1.96 19.91 -5.30
CA PRO A 63 -1.30 20.93 -6.11
C PRO A 63 -0.75 22.10 -5.29
N GLY A 64 -0.85 22.05 -3.97
CA GLY A 64 -0.27 23.02 -3.04
C GLY A 64 -1.25 24.09 -2.55
N HIS A 65 -2.44 24.17 -3.11
CA HIS A 65 -3.44 25.17 -2.68
C HIS A 65 -4.58 24.59 -1.83
N TRP A 66 -4.74 23.28 -1.74
CA TRP A 66 -5.75 22.69 -0.86
C TRP A 66 -5.23 22.63 0.58
N GLN A 67 -5.85 23.37 1.46
CA GLN A 67 -5.57 23.36 2.90
C GLN A 67 -6.55 22.46 3.65
N THR A 68 -7.74 22.27 3.10
CA THR A 68 -8.82 21.47 3.68
C THR A 68 -9.39 20.48 2.66
N PHE A 69 -10.15 19.51 3.16
CA PHE A 69 -10.90 18.60 2.31
C PHE A 69 -11.98 19.31 1.48
N ASP A 70 -12.53 20.41 2.01
CA ASP A 70 -13.51 21.21 1.26
C ASP A 70 -12.87 21.97 0.09
N ASP A 71 -11.61 22.40 0.20
CA ASP A 71 -10.87 22.97 -0.93
C ASP A 71 -10.71 21.93 -2.06
N TYR A 72 -10.31 20.70 -1.69
CA TYR A 72 -10.24 19.58 -2.63
C TYR A 72 -11.59 19.31 -3.31
N LEU A 73 -12.68 19.30 -2.54
CA LEU A 73 -14.01 19.11 -3.11
C LEU A 73 -14.44 20.28 -4.01
N ALA A 74 -13.99 21.50 -3.73
CA ALA A 74 -14.34 22.67 -4.52
C ALA A 74 -13.79 22.59 -5.95
N ASP A 75 -12.63 21.98 -6.14
CA ASP A 75 -12.00 21.78 -7.46
C ASP A 75 -12.65 20.67 -8.29
N MET A 76 -13.52 19.88 -7.68
CA MET A 76 -14.27 18.84 -8.41
C MET A 76 -15.50 19.41 -9.11
N ASP A 77 -15.92 18.74 -10.20
CA ASP A 77 -17.23 19.01 -10.76
C ASP A 77 -18.37 18.72 -9.77
N HIS A 78 -19.53 19.28 -10.06
CA HIS A 78 -20.70 19.20 -9.17
C HIS A 78 -21.11 17.76 -8.85
N LYS A 79 -21.04 16.86 -9.84
CA LYS A 79 -21.48 15.45 -9.71
C LYS A 79 -20.57 14.68 -8.75
N HIS A 80 -19.27 14.76 -8.95
CA HIS A 80 -18.28 14.07 -8.11
C HIS A 80 -18.31 14.61 -6.68
N ARG A 81 -18.31 15.95 -6.50
CA ARG A 81 -18.43 16.60 -5.19
C ARG A 81 -19.69 16.16 -4.45
N LYS A 82 -20.85 16.15 -5.12
CA LYS A 82 -22.10 15.67 -4.54
C LYS A 82 -22.03 14.21 -4.10
N ASN A 83 -21.49 13.34 -4.94
CA ASN A 83 -21.37 11.92 -4.64
C ASN A 83 -20.50 11.67 -3.40
N ILE A 84 -19.32 12.28 -3.34
CA ILE A 84 -18.41 12.14 -2.20
C ILE A 84 -19.08 12.65 -0.90
N ARG A 85 -19.74 13.78 -0.95
CA ARG A 85 -20.48 14.30 0.23
C ARG A 85 -21.58 13.35 0.68
N GLN A 86 -22.31 12.76 -0.25
CA GLN A 86 -23.37 11.80 0.07
C GLN A 86 -22.81 10.49 0.67
N GLU A 87 -21.72 9.97 0.12
CA GLU A 87 -21.06 8.78 0.63
C GLU A 87 -20.54 8.99 2.05
N ARG A 88 -19.83 10.10 2.29
CA ARG A 88 -19.39 10.48 3.64
C ARG A 88 -20.55 10.63 4.62
N ALA A 89 -21.63 11.29 4.18
CA ALA A 89 -22.82 11.45 5.02
C ALA A 89 -23.52 10.12 5.34
N LYS A 90 -23.46 9.11 4.45
CA LYS A 90 -23.97 7.76 4.74
C LYS A 90 -23.15 7.11 5.87
N VAL A 91 -21.83 7.18 5.77
CA VAL A 91 -20.93 6.64 6.80
C VAL A 91 -21.17 7.30 8.16
N THR A 92 -21.25 8.63 8.19
CA THR A 92 -21.55 9.37 9.44
C THR A 92 -22.92 8.99 10.02
N ARG A 93 -23.96 8.86 9.18
CA ARG A 93 -25.30 8.46 9.64
C ARG A 93 -25.36 7.01 10.13
N ALA A 94 -24.47 6.16 9.66
CA ALA A 94 -24.32 4.80 10.18
C ALA A 94 -23.58 4.77 11.54
N GLY A 95 -23.21 5.91 12.11
CA GLY A 95 -22.50 5.99 13.39
C GLY A 95 -21.01 5.63 13.30
N ILE A 96 -20.47 5.42 12.10
CA ILE A 96 -19.07 5.07 11.93
C ILE A 96 -18.20 6.31 12.14
N THR A 97 -17.21 6.16 12.99
CA THR A 97 -16.16 7.16 13.23
C THR A 97 -14.81 6.67 12.73
N PHE A 98 -13.83 7.57 12.64
CA PHE A 98 -12.49 7.19 12.20
C PHE A 98 -11.47 7.56 13.26
N ARG A 99 -10.54 6.63 13.50
CA ARG A 99 -9.38 6.84 14.35
C ARG A 99 -8.11 6.65 13.53
N VAL A 100 -7.23 7.63 13.61
CA VAL A 100 -5.91 7.58 12.95
C VAL A 100 -4.88 7.42 14.04
N VAL A 101 -4.07 6.38 13.95
CA VAL A 101 -3.03 6.07 14.96
C VAL A 101 -1.70 5.79 14.29
N HIS A 102 -0.62 6.27 14.86
CA HIS A 102 0.73 5.90 14.49
C HIS A 102 1.16 4.59 15.16
N GLY A 103 2.27 4.00 14.71
CA GLY A 103 2.74 2.73 15.24
C GLY A 103 3.04 2.76 16.74
N ASP A 104 3.54 3.89 17.28
CA ASP A 104 3.79 4.09 18.70
C ASP A 104 2.52 4.36 19.54
N GLU A 105 1.40 4.64 18.89
CA GLU A 105 0.10 4.89 19.50
C GLU A 105 -0.85 3.68 19.35
N ALA A 106 -0.51 2.77 18.43
CA ALA A 106 -1.34 1.61 18.12
C ALA A 106 -1.30 0.59 19.28
N SER A 107 -2.47 0.28 19.81
CA SER A 107 -2.62 -0.79 20.79
C SER A 107 -2.46 -2.17 20.13
N GLU A 108 -2.24 -3.19 20.96
CA GLU A 108 -2.25 -4.60 20.52
C GLU A 108 -3.56 -4.95 19.78
N ALA A 109 -4.68 -4.47 20.30
CA ALA A 109 -5.99 -4.69 19.68
C ALA A 109 -6.10 -4.05 18.28
N ASP A 110 -5.46 -2.91 18.05
CA ASP A 110 -5.43 -2.23 16.75
C ASP A 110 -4.64 -3.01 15.72
N LEU A 111 -3.44 -3.49 16.09
CA LEU A 111 -2.59 -4.29 15.23
C LEU A 111 -3.27 -5.62 14.88
N GLN A 112 -3.88 -6.27 15.85
CA GLN A 112 -4.66 -7.50 15.64
C GLN A 112 -5.87 -7.26 14.74
N ALA A 113 -6.62 -6.16 14.93
CA ALA A 113 -7.74 -5.81 14.07
C ALA A 113 -7.30 -5.58 12.63
N MET A 114 -6.26 -4.77 12.42
CA MET A 114 -5.70 -4.52 11.09
C MET A 114 -5.21 -5.80 10.42
N HIS A 115 -4.53 -6.68 11.17
CA HIS A 115 -4.08 -7.98 10.65
C HIS A 115 -5.24 -8.88 10.24
N ARG A 116 -6.34 -8.95 11.05
CA ARG A 116 -7.56 -9.70 10.66
C ARG A 116 -8.16 -9.17 9.36
N PHE A 117 -8.25 -7.84 9.19
CA PHE A 117 -8.77 -7.25 7.95
C PHE A 117 -7.88 -7.54 6.75
N TYR A 118 -6.56 -7.51 6.95
CA TYR A 118 -5.60 -7.92 5.94
C TYR A 118 -5.80 -9.38 5.52
N LEU A 119 -5.88 -10.31 6.48
CA LEU A 119 -6.11 -11.73 6.20
C LEU A 119 -7.43 -11.96 5.45
N GLN A 120 -8.51 -11.29 5.89
CA GLN A 120 -9.82 -11.42 5.25
C GLN A 120 -9.76 -11.01 3.79
N THR A 121 -9.14 -9.87 3.48
CA THR A 121 -8.97 -9.41 2.09
C THR A 121 -8.24 -10.44 1.24
N PHE A 122 -7.16 -11.04 1.74
CA PHE A 122 -6.41 -12.05 1.01
C PHE A 122 -7.23 -13.33 0.78
N MET A 123 -7.99 -13.76 1.78
CA MET A 123 -8.88 -14.91 1.65
C MET A 123 -9.99 -14.67 0.63
N ASP A 124 -10.60 -13.48 0.65
CA ASP A 124 -11.67 -13.11 -0.29
C ASP A 124 -11.19 -13.13 -1.76
N TYR A 125 -9.92 -12.81 -1.98
CA TYR A 125 -9.29 -12.88 -3.31
C TYR A 125 -8.60 -14.21 -3.62
N GLY A 126 -8.66 -15.19 -2.72
CA GLY A 126 -8.02 -16.49 -2.92
C GLY A 126 -6.49 -16.45 -2.94
N ASN A 127 -5.89 -15.43 -2.34
CA ASN A 127 -4.44 -15.25 -2.27
C ASN A 127 -3.89 -15.66 -0.90
N ALA A 128 -2.64 -16.14 -0.87
CA ALA A 128 -1.94 -16.41 0.38
C ALA A 128 -1.40 -15.12 1.00
N PRO A 129 -1.73 -14.81 2.28
CA PRO A 129 -1.19 -13.65 2.96
C PRO A 129 0.29 -13.88 3.33
N ALA A 130 1.13 -12.87 3.07
CA ALA A 130 2.56 -12.94 3.35
C ALA A 130 2.97 -12.29 4.68
N LEU A 131 2.15 -11.36 5.21
CA LEU A 131 2.49 -10.62 6.43
C LEU A 131 1.89 -11.30 7.65
N THR A 132 2.72 -11.46 8.68
CA THR A 132 2.31 -11.98 9.98
C THR A 132 1.96 -10.86 10.95
N LEU A 133 1.28 -11.17 12.04
CA LEU A 133 1.05 -10.19 13.11
C LEU A 133 2.37 -9.72 13.74
N GLU A 134 3.35 -10.61 13.88
CA GLU A 134 4.69 -10.28 14.36
C GLU A 134 5.38 -9.24 13.47
N PHE A 135 5.20 -9.35 12.15
CA PHE A 135 5.72 -8.33 11.23
C PHE A 135 5.10 -6.96 11.51
N LEU A 136 3.80 -6.89 11.80
CA LEU A 136 3.16 -5.62 12.17
C LEU A 136 3.68 -5.06 13.49
N HIS A 137 3.94 -5.91 14.49
CA HIS A 137 4.60 -5.50 15.74
C HIS A 137 6.01 -4.94 15.49
N HIS A 138 6.82 -5.62 14.68
CA HIS A 138 8.13 -5.13 14.30
C HIS A 138 8.06 -3.80 13.56
N LEU A 139 7.09 -3.67 12.64
CA LEU A 139 6.89 -2.43 11.89
C LEU A 139 6.50 -1.28 12.82
N ALA A 140 5.59 -1.50 13.77
CA ALA A 140 5.19 -0.51 14.76
C ALA A 140 6.37 -0.09 15.65
N ALA A 141 7.20 -1.04 16.07
CA ALA A 141 8.36 -0.78 16.93
C ALA A 141 9.53 -0.09 16.21
N ARG A 142 9.76 -0.44 14.94
CA ARG A 142 10.93 0.05 14.18
C ARG A 142 10.65 1.29 13.35
N LEU A 143 9.40 1.49 12.95
CA LEU A 143 8.93 2.63 12.15
C LEU A 143 7.70 3.28 12.81
N PRO A 144 7.81 3.70 14.11
CA PRO A 144 6.67 4.08 14.92
C PRO A 144 5.89 5.27 14.34
N ARG A 145 6.58 6.24 13.74
CA ARG A 145 5.93 7.43 13.15
C ARG A 145 5.64 7.29 11.66
N GLN A 146 6.23 6.30 11.00
CA GLN A 146 6.00 6.01 9.57
C GLN A 146 4.81 5.07 9.38
N LEU A 147 4.61 4.10 10.28
CA LEU A 147 3.38 3.30 10.27
C LEU A 147 2.20 4.17 10.68
N LEU A 148 1.15 4.13 9.87
CA LEU A 148 -0.11 4.83 10.10
C LEU A 148 -1.28 3.90 9.81
N LEU A 149 -2.14 3.72 10.79
CA LEU A 149 -3.39 2.97 10.67
C LEU A 149 -4.57 3.94 10.66
N VAL A 150 -5.48 3.77 9.73
CA VAL A 150 -6.79 4.44 9.72
C VAL A 150 -7.82 3.38 10.00
N LEU A 151 -8.46 3.45 11.17
CA LEU A 151 -9.45 2.47 11.62
C LEU A 151 -10.85 3.08 11.58
N ALA A 152 -11.77 2.41 10.89
CA ALA A 152 -13.19 2.72 10.94
C ALA A 152 -13.79 2.00 12.15
N MET A 153 -14.51 2.74 12.99
CA MET A 153 -15.01 2.29 14.29
C MET A 153 -16.54 2.33 14.32
N ASP A 154 -17.14 1.22 14.75
CA ASP A 154 -18.54 1.14 15.16
C ASP A 154 -18.55 1.09 16.71
N GLY A 155 -18.79 2.25 17.34
CA GLY A 155 -18.51 2.43 18.76
C GLY A 155 -17.01 2.20 19.05
N GLU A 156 -16.71 1.25 19.91
CA GLU A 156 -15.33 0.85 20.25
C GLU A 156 -14.78 -0.29 19.37
N ARG A 157 -15.59 -0.84 18.49
CA ARG A 157 -15.22 -1.99 17.66
C ARG A 157 -14.64 -1.53 16.32
N PRO A 158 -13.39 -1.89 15.95
CA PRO A 158 -12.88 -1.71 14.60
C PRO A 158 -13.66 -2.59 13.62
N VAL A 159 -14.19 -1.98 12.55
CA VAL A 159 -14.96 -2.68 11.50
C VAL A 159 -14.26 -2.67 10.16
N ALA A 160 -13.33 -1.74 9.94
CA ALA A 160 -12.46 -1.72 8.78
C ALA A 160 -11.16 -0.99 9.12
N GLY A 161 -10.14 -1.18 8.29
CA GLY A 161 -8.86 -0.49 8.49
C GLY A 161 -8.06 -0.35 7.22
N ALA A 162 -7.24 0.68 7.17
CA ALA A 162 -6.21 0.86 6.17
C ALA A 162 -4.84 0.97 6.84
N LEU A 163 -3.86 0.25 6.30
CA LEU A 163 -2.47 0.33 6.68
C LEU A 163 -1.75 1.19 5.65
N CYS A 164 -1.12 2.25 6.13
CA CYS A 164 -0.34 3.17 5.33
C CYS A 164 1.09 3.28 5.88
N LEU A 165 2.01 3.64 4.99
CA LEU A 165 3.38 4.01 5.35
C LEU A 165 3.63 5.45 4.94
N ARG A 166 4.20 6.24 5.83
CA ARG A 166 4.59 7.62 5.56
C ARG A 166 6.09 7.70 5.30
N GLY A 167 6.47 8.34 4.19
CA GLY A 167 7.85 8.64 3.85
C GLY A 167 7.96 10.07 3.34
N GLY A 168 8.70 10.92 4.03
CA GLY A 168 8.79 12.34 3.70
C GLY A 168 7.41 13.01 3.72
N ASP A 169 7.01 13.57 2.60
CA ASP A 169 5.72 14.24 2.33
C ASP A 169 4.67 13.32 1.68
N THR A 170 4.99 12.04 1.54
CA THR A 170 4.16 11.07 0.82
C THR A 170 3.55 10.04 1.76
N LEU A 171 2.26 9.74 1.59
CA LEU A 171 1.54 8.66 2.26
C LEU A 171 1.29 7.53 1.26
N TYR A 172 1.82 6.35 1.55
CA TYR A 172 1.67 5.15 0.75
C TYR A 172 0.59 4.25 1.35
N GLY A 173 -0.57 4.17 0.71
CA GLY A 173 -1.58 3.17 1.04
C GLY A 173 -1.08 1.77 0.64
N ARG A 174 -1.05 0.84 1.59
CA ARG A 174 -0.54 -0.52 1.33
C ARG A 174 -1.63 -1.57 1.35
N TYR A 175 -2.42 -1.59 2.38
CA TYR A 175 -3.49 -2.56 2.56
C TYR A 175 -4.72 -1.88 3.14
N TRP A 176 -5.87 -2.35 2.75
CA TRP A 176 -7.12 -2.03 3.41
C TRP A 176 -8.00 -3.29 3.45
N GLY A 177 -8.92 -3.33 4.38
CA GLY A 177 -9.89 -4.40 4.48
C GLY A 177 -10.93 -4.07 5.53
N GLY A 178 -11.98 -4.86 5.56
CA GLY A 178 -13.05 -4.71 6.51
C GLY A 178 -13.54 -6.06 7.02
N ALA A 179 -14.26 -6.05 8.14
CA ALA A 179 -15.01 -7.20 8.58
C ALA A 179 -16.11 -7.47 7.56
N SER A 180 -16.35 -8.76 7.25
CA SER A 180 -17.57 -9.15 6.56
C SER A 180 -18.75 -8.69 7.41
N LEU A 181 -19.49 -7.71 6.91
CA LEU A 181 -20.75 -7.32 7.54
C LEU A 181 -21.80 -8.36 7.14
N PRO A 182 -22.67 -8.78 8.05
CA PRO A 182 -23.74 -9.72 7.76
C PRO A 182 -24.77 -9.13 6.80
#